data_550e867ac46b06882f70c780bca340cd
#
_entry.id   550e867ac46b06882f70c780bca340cd
#
_cell.length_a   1.000
_cell.length_b   1.000
_cell.length_c   1.000
_cell.angle_alpha   90.00
_cell.angle_beta   90.00
_cell.angle_gamma   90.00
#
_symmetry.space_group_name_H-M   'P 1'
#
loop_
_entity.id
_entity.type
_entity.pdbx_description
1 polymer ?
#
loop_
_entity_poly.entity_id
_entity_poly.type
_entity_poly.pdbx_seq_one_letter_code
_entity_poly.pdbx_strand_id
1 'polypeptide(L)'
;MYAAYFGLKENPFSLSPEPRYLFLSEQHRDALNCMIYGIKEKKGFVLISGDIGIGKTTICRSLINLLDDSVETALIFNTAISDLDLLETVIGEYGIAIISGSKTKKNYIDVLNDFLLRNFAAGKTAVLVIDEAQNLSHGVLEQIRMLSNLETETEKLIQIILIGQPELNNTLILPALRQLNERITVRYDLKPLSSPEVREYIQHRLKVAQGPGSLQFTKGAFNLIYTFTEGIPRRINALCDRALLIAYTKNVSKIDRKIVKLAVHDIGINYFQKTISSGRKIWSRLTT
;
A
#
# COMPACT_ATOMS: atom_id res chain seq x y z
N MET A 1 10.31 16.27 -21.30
CA MET A 1 10.57 16.08 -22.75
C MET A 1 9.40 15.38 -23.45
N TYR A 2 9.13 14.09 -23.23
CA TYR A 2 8.05 13.39 -23.94
C TYR A 2 6.64 13.89 -23.57
N ALA A 3 6.43 14.36 -22.34
CA ALA A 3 5.14 14.87 -21.92
C ALA A 3 4.66 16.01 -22.85
N ALA A 4 5.51 17.01 -23.11
CA ALA A 4 5.17 18.11 -24.02
C ALA A 4 4.92 17.62 -25.46
N TYR A 5 5.70 16.64 -25.94
CA TYR A 5 5.52 16.06 -27.28
C TYR A 5 4.13 15.41 -27.44
N PHE A 6 3.66 14.70 -26.40
CA PHE A 6 2.33 14.08 -26.39
C PHE A 6 1.21 15.01 -25.92
N GLY A 7 1.48 16.30 -25.67
CA GLY A 7 0.51 17.25 -25.17
C GLY A 7 0.01 16.93 -23.75
N LEU A 8 0.82 16.21 -22.95
CA LEU A 8 0.53 15.93 -21.56
C LEU A 8 1.00 17.09 -20.70
N LYS A 9 0.25 17.45 -19.69
CA LYS A 9 0.64 18.51 -18.74
C LYS A 9 1.79 18.06 -17.82
N GLU A 10 1.85 16.76 -17.54
CA GLU A 10 2.84 16.16 -16.64
C GLU A 10 3.11 14.69 -16.99
N ASN A 11 4.07 14.05 -16.30
CA ASN A 11 4.34 12.63 -16.51
C ASN A 11 3.22 11.76 -15.90
N PRO A 12 2.43 11.03 -16.72
CA PRO A 12 1.33 10.23 -16.21
C PRO A 12 1.78 9.00 -15.40
N PHE A 13 3.01 8.53 -15.59
CA PHE A 13 3.52 7.29 -15.02
C PHE A 13 4.66 7.51 -14.02
N SER A 14 4.65 8.66 -13.32
CA SER A 14 5.56 8.91 -12.21
C SER A 14 5.46 7.81 -11.15
N LEU A 15 6.61 7.40 -10.60
CA LEU A 15 6.68 6.44 -9.50
C LEU A 15 6.42 7.09 -8.13
N SER A 16 6.48 8.42 -8.05
CA SER A 16 6.14 9.16 -6.84
C SER A 16 4.64 9.06 -6.55
N PRO A 17 4.25 8.76 -5.31
CA PRO A 17 2.85 8.73 -4.93
C PRO A 17 2.22 10.12 -5.06
N GLU A 18 1.22 10.26 -5.90
CA GLU A 18 0.47 11.49 -6.08
C GLU A 18 -1.03 11.21 -5.96
N PRO A 19 -1.74 11.86 -5.01
CA PRO A 19 -3.15 11.55 -4.72
C PRO A 19 -4.07 11.70 -5.93
N ARG A 20 -3.80 12.64 -6.83
CA ARG A 20 -4.60 12.86 -8.06
C ARG A 20 -4.63 11.64 -8.99
N TYR A 21 -3.58 10.81 -8.96
CA TYR A 21 -3.46 9.59 -9.77
C TYR A 21 -4.02 8.35 -9.08
N LEU A 22 -4.71 8.53 -7.96
CA LEU A 22 -5.34 7.42 -7.24
C LEU A 22 -6.35 6.71 -8.15
N PHE A 23 -6.12 5.42 -8.36
CA PHE A 23 -7.05 4.52 -9.04
C PHE A 23 -7.46 3.43 -8.05
N LEU A 24 -8.69 3.51 -7.59
CA LEU A 24 -9.26 2.49 -6.71
C LEU A 24 -9.94 1.42 -7.57
N SER A 25 -9.24 0.31 -7.81
CA SER A 25 -9.85 -0.89 -8.37
C SER A 25 -10.88 -1.48 -7.40
N GLU A 26 -11.66 -2.47 -7.84
CA GLU A 26 -12.61 -3.17 -6.98
C GLU A 26 -11.92 -3.69 -5.71
N GLN A 27 -10.78 -4.36 -5.85
CA GLN A 27 -10.02 -4.89 -4.73
C GLN A 27 -9.45 -3.83 -3.79
N HIS A 28 -9.07 -2.66 -4.31
CA HIS A 28 -8.66 -1.53 -3.48
C HIS A 28 -9.82 -0.99 -2.64
N ARG A 29 -11.03 -0.93 -3.23
CA ARG A 29 -12.25 -0.56 -2.50
C ARG A 29 -12.61 -1.58 -1.43
N ASP A 30 -12.48 -2.87 -1.73
CA ASP A 30 -12.76 -3.94 -0.76
C ASP A 30 -11.79 -3.90 0.40
N ALA A 31 -10.48 -3.73 0.15
CA ALA A 31 -9.48 -3.57 1.19
C ALA A 31 -9.77 -2.35 2.09
N LEU A 32 -10.18 -1.22 1.49
CA LEU A 32 -10.57 -0.02 2.21
C LEU A 32 -11.81 -0.26 3.07
N ASN A 33 -12.84 -0.89 2.50
CA ASN A 33 -14.05 -1.25 3.23
C ASN A 33 -13.76 -2.22 4.38
N CYS A 34 -12.83 -3.15 4.18
CA CYS A 34 -12.37 -4.08 5.22
C CYS A 34 -11.72 -3.33 6.40
N MET A 35 -10.88 -2.32 6.15
CA MET A 35 -10.29 -1.49 7.19
C MET A 35 -11.35 -0.65 7.92
N ILE A 36 -12.24 0.01 7.18
CA ILE A 36 -13.34 0.80 7.75
C ILE A 36 -14.26 -0.06 8.61
N TYR A 37 -14.59 -1.27 8.15
CA TYR A 37 -15.35 -2.24 8.91
C TYR A 37 -14.65 -2.59 10.22
N GLY A 38 -13.34 -2.90 10.17
CA GLY A 38 -12.56 -3.23 11.36
C GLY A 38 -12.54 -2.11 12.39
N ILE A 39 -12.45 -0.85 11.94
CA ILE A 39 -12.49 0.35 12.80
C ILE A 39 -13.88 0.50 13.42
N LYS A 40 -14.94 0.51 12.62
CA LYS A 40 -16.33 0.76 13.06
C LYS A 40 -16.84 -0.31 14.01
N GLU A 41 -16.52 -1.58 13.71
CA GLU A 41 -16.93 -2.73 14.52
C GLU A 41 -15.94 -3.05 15.66
N LYS A 42 -14.97 -2.18 15.90
CA LYS A 42 -14.00 -2.27 17.01
C LYS A 42 -13.34 -3.65 17.10
N LYS A 43 -12.91 -4.22 15.95
CA LYS A 43 -12.33 -5.56 15.87
C LYS A 43 -10.96 -5.72 16.52
N GLY A 44 -10.33 -4.63 16.94
CA GLY A 44 -9.02 -4.59 17.55
C GLY A 44 -7.89 -4.66 16.52
N PHE A 45 -7.88 -5.65 15.64
CA PHE A 45 -6.86 -5.80 14.60
C PHE A 45 -7.46 -5.99 13.21
N VAL A 46 -6.80 -5.33 12.23
CA VAL A 46 -6.99 -5.55 10.79
C VAL A 46 -5.64 -5.80 10.15
N LEU A 47 -5.55 -6.79 9.26
CA LEU A 47 -4.36 -7.08 8.49
C LEU A 47 -4.65 -6.92 7.00
N ILE A 48 -3.88 -6.05 6.35
CA ILE A 48 -3.86 -5.91 4.88
C ILE A 48 -2.52 -6.40 4.38
N SER A 49 -2.52 -7.48 3.63
CA SER A 49 -1.30 -8.01 2.99
C SER A 49 -1.34 -7.82 1.48
N GLY A 50 -0.17 -7.89 0.85
CA GLY A 50 -0.06 -7.86 -0.60
C GLY A 50 1.33 -7.55 -1.10
N ASP A 51 1.63 -7.88 -2.36
CA ASP A 51 2.94 -7.75 -2.97
C ASP A 51 3.47 -6.30 -3.02
N ILE A 52 4.77 -6.16 -3.30
CA ILE A 52 5.42 -4.87 -3.46
C ILE A 52 4.83 -4.13 -4.67
N GLY A 53 4.45 -2.87 -4.48
CA GLY A 53 4.03 -1.97 -5.57
C GLY A 53 2.59 -2.16 -6.05
N ILE A 54 1.74 -2.92 -5.33
CA ILE A 54 0.31 -3.09 -5.66
C ILE A 54 -0.58 -1.95 -5.14
N GLY A 55 -0.05 -1.02 -4.32
CA GLY A 55 -0.80 0.16 -3.87
C GLY A 55 -1.19 0.16 -2.39
N LYS A 56 -0.59 -0.68 -1.53
CA LYS A 56 -0.89 -0.71 -0.08
C LYS A 56 -0.81 0.65 0.61
N THR A 57 0.30 1.36 0.46
CA THR A 57 0.48 2.71 1.01
C THR A 57 -0.54 3.71 0.44
N THR A 58 -0.98 3.51 -0.80
CA THR A 58 -2.02 4.33 -1.42
C THR A 58 -3.37 4.14 -0.74
N ILE A 59 -3.74 2.88 -0.43
CA ILE A 59 -4.96 2.56 0.31
C ILE A 59 -4.90 3.13 1.74
N CYS A 60 -3.74 3.01 2.40
CA CYS A 60 -3.51 3.59 3.72
C CYS A 60 -3.83 5.10 3.73
N ARG A 61 -3.27 5.86 2.78
CA ARG A 61 -3.55 7.30 2.65
C ARG A 61 -5.02 7.58 2.32
N SER A 62 -5.65 6.73 1.50
CA SER A 62 -7.08 6.85 1.18
C SER A 62 -7.95 6.64 2.40
N LEU A 63 -7.60 5.68 3.26
CA LEU A 63 -8.29 5.46 4.53
C LEU A 63 -8.26 6.74 5.38
N ILE A 64 -7.07 7.30 5.61
CA ILE A 64 -6.90 8.50 6.46
C ILE A 64 -7.74 9.67 5.94
N ASN A 65 -7.79 9.87 4.61
CA ASN A 65 -8.59 10.93 4.00
C ASN A 65 -10.11 10.70 4.10
N LEU A 66 -10.56 9.50 4.42
CA LEU A 66 -11.98 9.14 4.57
C LEU A 66 -12.44 9.10 6.03
N LEU A 67 -11.51 9.07 6.98
CA LEU A 67 -11.84 9.13 8.39
C LEU A 67 -12.20 10.58 8.75
N ASP A 68 -13.21 10.72 9.57
CA ASP A 68 -13.68 12.01 10.07
C ASP A 68 -13.02 12.38 11.42
N ASP A 69 -13.36 13.56 11.95
CA ASP A 69 -12.79 14.09 13.19
C ASP A 69 -13.13 13.25 14.44
N SER A 70 -14.00 12.24 14.32
CA SER A 70 -14.29 11.29 15.39
C SER A 70 -13.21 10.21 15.53
N VAL A 71 -12.24 10.16 14.61
CA VAL A 71 -11.17 9.16 14.63
C VAL A 71 -9.81 9.84 14.77
N GLU A 72 -9.16 9.57 15.89
CA GLU A 72 -7.76 9.99 16.10
C GLU A 72 -6.82 8.94 15.48
N THR A 73 -5.89 9.38 14.63
CA THR A 73 -5.02 8.47 13.90
C THR A 73 -3.54 8.67 14.23
N ALA A 74 -2.84 7.57 14.49
CA ALA A 74 -1.38 7.51 14.54
C ALA A 74 -0.87 6.68 13.36
N LEU A 75 0.18 7.16 12.67
CA LEU A 75 0.65 6.56 11.42
C LEU A 75 2.15 6.27 11.44
N ILE A 76 2.53 5.02 11.38
CA ILE A 76 3.92 4.59 11.40
C ILE A 76 4.34 4.05 10.04
N PHE A 77 5.29 4.74 9.38
CA PHE A 77 5.91 4.30 8.12
C PHE A 77 7.32 3.75 8.33
N ASN A 78 8.03 4.22 9.36
CA ASN A 78 9.36 3.71 9.67
C ASN A 78 9.24 2.56 10.66
N THR A 79 9.48 1.35 10.21
CA THR A 79 9.34 0.11 10.98
C THR A 79 10.67 -0.48 11.43
N ALA A 80 11.81 0.17 11.14
CA ALA A 80 13.13 -0.18 11.66
C ALA A 80 13.34 0.45 13.06
N ILE A 81 12.49 0.09 14.02
CA ILE A 81 12.40 0.70 15.36
C ILE A 81 12.44 -0.36 16.46
N SER A 82 12.88 0.03 17.65
CA SER A 82 12.77 -0.77 18.86
C SER A 82 11.35 -0.71 19.45
N ASP A 83 11.06 -1.53 20.44
CA ASP A 83 9.77 -1.52 21.16
C ASP A 83 9.54 -0.22 21.96
N LEU A 84 10.62 0.43 22.43
CA LEU A 84 10.54 1.72 23.09
C LEU A 84 10.31 2.86 22.08
N ASP A 85 11.03 2.84 20.96
CA ASP A 85 10.85 3.81 19.88
C ASP A 85 9.44 3.73 19.27
N LEU A 86 8.85 2.52 19.21
CA LEU A 86 7.45 2.35 18.80
C LEU A 86 6.53 3.17 19.70
N LEU A 87 6.65 3.03 21.02
CA LEU A 87 5.79 3.73 21.98
C LEU A 87 5.99 5.26 21.88
N GLU A 88 7.24 5.71 21.78
CA GLU A 88 7.56 7.13 21.62
C GLU A 88 6.96 7.69 20.32
N THR A 89 7.04 6.93 19.23
CA THR A 89 6.45 7.31 17.93
C THR A 89 4.92 7.38 18.02
N VAL A 90 4.27 6.37 18.58
CA VAL A 90 2.80 6.34 18.75
C VAL A 90 2.31 7.54 19.53
N ILE A 91 2.98 7.87 20.65
CA ILE A 91 2.65 9.03 21.49
C ILE A 91 2.83 10.34 20.71
N GLY A 92 3.93 10.44 19.97
CA GLY A 92 4.20 11.62 19.12
C GLY A 92 3.16 11.80 18.02
N GLU A 93 2.75 10.73 17.35
CA GLU A 93 1.74 10.75 16.29
C GLU A 93 0.35 11.15 16.80
N TYR A 94 -0.02 10.75 18.03
CA TYR A 94 -1.24 11.23 18.68
C TYR A 94 -1.12 12.64 19.27
N GLY A 95 0.04 13.30 19.13
CA GLY A 95 0.26 14.66 19.68
C GLY A 95 0.25 14.72 21.20
N ILE A 96 0.57 13.61 21.88
CA ILE A 96 0.54 13.54 23.33
C ILE A 96 1.82 14.16 23.89
N ALA A 97 1.68 15.20 24.72
CA ALA A 97 2.81 15.82 25.39
C ALA A 97 3.36 14.93 26.51
N ILE A 98 4.63 14.56 26.43
CA ILE A 98 5.31 13.85 27.50
C ILE A 98 5.74 14.91 28.54
N ILE A 99 5.03 15.01 29.64
CA ILE A 99 5.42 15.87 30.76
C ILE A 99 6.60 15.18 31.45
N SER A 100 7.74 15.86 31.50
CA SER A 100 9.06 15.48 32.03
C SER A 100 9.05 14.35 33.09
N GLY A 101 9.44 13.15 32.65
CA GLY A 101 9.63 11.94 33.46
C GLY A 101 10.70 11.05 32.87
N SER A 102 11.10 9.98 33.55
CA SER A 102 12.03 9.01 32.95
C SER A 102 11.41 8.36 31.72
N LYS A 103 12.15 8.30 30.60
CA LYS A 103 11.76 7.63 29.36
C LYS A 103 11.69 6.12 29.57
N THR A 104 10.69 5.64 30.31
CA THR A 104 10.48 4.22 30.55
C THR A 104 9.26 3.70 29.80
N LYS A 105 9.30 2.45 29.41
CA LYS A 105 8.20 1.75 28.75
C LYS A 105 6.88 1.89 29.54
N LYS A 106 6.96 1.78 30.87
CA LYS A 106 5.80 1.92 31.75
C LYS A 106 5.16 3.31 31.62
N ASN A 107 5.98 4.38 31.71
CA ASN A 107 5.45 5.74 31.61
C ASN A 107 4.80 6.03 30.26
N TYR A 108 5.34 5.49 29.16
CA TYR A 108 4.74 5.62 27.84
C TYR A 108 3.39 4.90 27.74
N ILE A 109 3.30 3.68 28.31
CA ILE A 109 2.03 2.94 28.33
C ILE A 109 0.98 3.65 29.19
N ASP A 110 1.35 4.15 30.37
CA ASP A 110 0.45 4.86 31.27
C ASP A 110 -0.10 6.13 30.59
N VAL A 111 0.76 6.95 29.99
CA VAL A 111 0.35 8.18 29.28
C VAL A 111 -0.54 7.87 28.07
N LEU A 112 -0.21 6.83 27.30
CA LEU A 112 -1.03 6.39 26.18
C LEU A 112 -2.41 5.89 26.65
N ASN A 113 -2.45 5.10 27.73
CA ASN A 113 -3.70 4.61 28.28
C ASN A 113 -4.62 5.76 28.75
N ASP A 114 -4.08 6.75 29.45
CA ASP A 114 -4.81 7.93 29.87
C ASP A 114 -5.38 8.73 28.68
N PHE A 115 -4.61 8.83 27.59
CA PHE A 115 -5.09 9.45 26.35
C PHE A 115 -6.24 8.65 25.75
N LEU A 116 -6.08 7.34 25.61
CA LEU A 116 -7.08 6.46 25.02
C LEU A 116 -8.39 6.46 25.81
N LEU A 117 -8.33 6.48 27.15
CA LEU A 117 -9.51 6.58 28.01
C LEU A 117 -10.24 7.92 27.84
N ARG A 118 -9.49 9.04 27.77
CA ARG A 118 -10.09 10.36 27.50
C ARG A 118 -10.72 10.43 26.12
N ASN A 119 -10.05 9.86 25.11
CA ASN A 119 -10.54 9.79 23.75
C ASN A 119 -11.84 8.99 23.66
N PHE A 120 -11.88 7.83 24.33
CA PHE A 120 -13.07 6.99 24.44
C PHE A 120 -14.23 7.72 25.14
N ALA A 121 -13.95 8.40 26.26
CA ALA A 121 -14.97 9.18 26.98
C ALA A 121 -15.53 10.35 26.15
N ALA A 122 -14.74 10.88 25.19
CA ALA A 122 -15.18 11.88 24.22
C ALA A 122 -15.93 11.28 23.01
N GLY A 123 -16.18 9.96 22.99
CA GLY A 123 -16.84 9.26 21.88
C GLY A 123 -15.98 9.10 20.65
N LYS A 124 -14.66 9.30 20.76
CA LYS A 124 -13.71 9.15 19.65
C LYS A 124 -13.10 7.75 19.60
N THR A 125 -12.66 7.33 18.43
CA THR A 125 -11.96 6.06 18.20
C THR A 125 -10.48 6.34 17.90
N ALA A 126 -9.57 5.65 18.59
CA ALA A 126 -8.15 5.72 18.27
C ALA A 126 -7.76 4.61 17.28
N VAL A 127 -7.03 4.97 16.23
CA VAL A 127 -6.55 4.05 15.19
C VAL A 127 -5.05 4.20 15.04
N LEU A 128 -4.33 3.08 15.17
CA LEU A 128 -2.90 2.98 14.88
C LEU A 128 -2.72 2.25 13.55
N VAL A 129 -2.14 2.90 12.56
CA VAL A 129 -1.83 2.29 11.26
C VAL A 129 -0.33 2.11 11.14
N ILE A 130 0.10 0.90 10.83
CA ILE A 130 1.52 0.56 10.65
C ILE A 130 1.71 0.03 9.23
N ASP A 131 2.38 0.80 8.38
CA ASP A 131 2.74 0.37 7.02
C ASP A 131 4.10 -0.34 7.04
N GLU A 132 4.37 -1.19 6.05
CA GLU A 132 5.57 -2.04 5.94
C GLU A 132 5.82 -2.91 7.19
N ALA A 133 4.74 -3.41 7.82
CA ALA A 133 4.78 -4.15 9.08
C ALA A 133 5.59 -5.46 9.02
N GLN A 134 5.93 -5.99 7.83
CA GLN A 134 6.83 -7.15 7.69
C GLN A 134 8.27 -6.87 8.15
N ASN A 135 8.65 -5.58 8.30
CA ASN A 135 9.98 -5.20 8.77
C ASN A 135 10.07 -5.14 10.31
N LEU A 136 8.96 -5.27 11.02
CA LEU A 136 8.92 -5.24 12.47
C LEU A 136 9.59 -6.50 13.06
N SER A 137 10.37 -6.31 14.12
CA SER A 137 10.88 -7.44 14.89
C SER A 137 9.77 -8.16 15.67
N HIS A 138 10.01 -9.40 16.06
CA HIS A 138 9.04 -10.16 16.88
C HIS A 138 8.74 -9.44 18.21
N GLY A 139 9.74 -8.79 18.82
CA GLY A 139 9.55 -8.02 20.05
C GLY A 139 8.62 -6.82 19.87
N VAL A 140 8.74 -6.13 18.75
CA VAL A 140 7.86 -4.99 18.41
C VAL A 140 6.45 -5.48 18.09
N LEU A 141 6.27 -6.58 17.36
CA LEU A 141 4.96 -7.19 17.12
C LEU A 141 4.29 -7.63 18.42
N GLU A 142 5.06 -8.17 19.37
CA GLU A 142 4.53 -8.52 20.68
C GLU A 142 4.16 -7.26 21.50
N GLN A 143 4.93 -6.17 21.39
CA GLN A 143 4.56 -4.89 22.00
C GLN A 143 3.26 -4.34 21.42
N ILE A 144 3.04 -4.46 20.11
CA ILE A 144 1.78 -4.07 19.44
C ILE A 144 0.63 -4.93 19.97
N ARG A 145 0.85 -6.24 20.18
CA ARG A 145 -0.14 -7.11 20.82
C ARG A 145 -0.49 -6.63 22.23
N MET A 146 0.52 -6.20 23.00
CA MET A 146 0.30 -5.67 24.35
C MET A 146 -0.52 -4.38 24.33
N LEU A 147 -0.32 -3.48 23.35
CA LEU A 147 -1.14 -2.28 23.18
C LEU A 147 -2.61 -2.61 22.96
N SER A 148 -2.92 -3.71 22.28
CA SER A 148 -4.31 -4.14 22.07
C SER A 148 -5.02 -4.64 23.34
N ASN A 149 -4.29 -4.80 24.47
CA ASN A 149 -4.88 -5.10 25.78
C ASN A 149 -5.40 -3.83 26.49
N LEU A 150 -5.14 -2.65 25.92
CA LEU A 150 -5.72 -1.41 26.43
C LEU A 150 -7.21 -1.40 26.05
N GLU A 151 -8.03 -1.80 26.99
CA GLU A 151 -9.48 -2.01 26.82
C GLU A 151 -10.24 -1.59 28.08
N THR A 152 -11.50 -1.28 27.92
CA THR A 152 -12.47 -1.22 29.02
C THR A 152 -13.04 -2.62 29.28
N GLU A 153 -13.98 -2.76 30.19
CA GLU A 153 -14.68 -4.04 30.41
C GLU A 153 -15.42 -4.55 29.15
N THR A 154 -15.75 -3.67 28.22
CA THR A 154 -16.62 -3.99 27.07
C THR A 154 -15.99 -3.71 25.70
N GLU A 155 -14.99 -2.82 25.61
CA GLU A 155 -14.52 -2.34 24.30
C GLU A 155 -13.01 -2.14 24.25
N LYS A 156 -12.44 -2.35 23.05
CA LYS A 156 -11.06 -2.02 22.72
C LYS A 156 -10.88 -0.51 22.56
N LEU A 157 -9.92 0.05 23.28
CA LEU A 157 -9.61 1.49 23.22
C LEU A 157 -8.86 1.91 21.97
N ILE A 158 -8.15 0.97 21.32
CA ILE A 158 -7.35 1.22 20.13
C ILE A 158 -7.63 0.17 19.05
N GLN A 159 -7.75 0.62 17.80
CA GLN A 159 -7.83 -0.23 16.64
C GLN A 159 -6.48 -0.22 15.90
N ILE A 160 -5.95 -1.38 15.56
CA ILE A 160 -4.61 -1.52 14.99
C ILE A 160 -4.72 -2.11 13.59
N ILE A 161 -4.21 -1.38 12.60
CA ILE A 161 -4.16 -1.81 11.21
C ILE A 161 -2.72 -2.11 10.84
N LEU A 162 -2.43 -3.37 10.56
CA LEU A 162 -1.14 -3.83 10.04
C LEU A 162 -1.23 -3.92 8.53
N ILE A 163 -0.35 -3.20 7.84
CA ILE A 163 -0.24 -3.25 6.39
C ILE A 163 1.16 -3.77 6.05
N GLY A 164 1.26 -4.83 5.24
CA GLY A 164 2.55 -5.43 4.97
C GLY A 164 2.61 -6.28 3.71
N GLN A 165 3.78 -6.84 3.47
CA GLN A 165 4.01 -7.80 2.40
C GLN A 165 3.58 -9.21 2.85
N PRO A 166 3.43 -10.19 1.92
CA PRO A 166 3.01 -11.56 2.26
C PRO A 166 3.91 -12.25 3.29
N GLU A 167 5.17 -11.82 3.43
CA GLU A 167 6.12 -12.29 4.44
C GLU A 167 5.62 -12.05 5.86
N LEU A 168 4.83 -11.00 6.09
CA LEU A 168 4.20 -10.75 7.39
C LEU A 168 3.28 -11.91 7.80
N ASN A 169 2.53 -12.50 6.87
CA ASN A 169 1.69 -13.65 7.15
C ASN A 169 2.54 -14.85 7.63
N ASN A 170 3.70 -15.06 7.00
CA ASN A 170 4.62 -16.13 7.39
C ASN A 170 5.21 -15.90 8.79
N THR A 171 5.51 -14.64 9.12
CA THR A 171 5.99 -14.24 10.43
C THR A 171 4.92 -14.45 11.52
N LEU A 172 3.68 -14.07 11.24
CA LEU A 172 2.56 -14.19 12.21
C LEU A 172 2.20 -15.64 12.54
N ILE A 173 2.50 -16.61 11.67
CA ILE A 173 2.25 -18.05 11.93
C ILE A 173 3.26 -18.64 12.93
N LEU A 174 4.39 -17.99 13.18
CA LEU A 174 5.40 -18.49 14.09
C LEU A 174 4.84 -18.69 15.51
N PRO A 175 5.26 -19.73 16.23
CA PRO A 175 4.75 -20.03 17.60
C PRO A 175 4.86 -18.84 18.56
N ALA A 176 5.93 -18.04 18.43
CA ALA A 176 6.16 -16.85 19.26
C ALA A 176 5.08 -15.76 19.08
N LEU A 177 4.41 -15.70 17.92
CA LEU A 177 3.40 -14.68 17.59
C LEU A 177 1.98 -15.24 17.50
N ARG A 178 1.79 -16.49 17.92
CA ARG A 178 0.49 -17.17 17.85
C ARG A 178 -0.64 -16.33 18.48
N GLN A 179 -0.40 -15.73 19.65
CA GLN A 179 -1.41 -14.93 20.34
C GLN A 179 -1.81 -13.67 19.57
N LEU A 180 -0.85 -13.02 18.88
CA LEU A 180 -1.15 -11.91 17.99
C LEU A 180 -1.95 -12.40 16.78
N ASN A 181 -1.52 -13.50 16.19
CA ASN A 181 -2.16 -14.10 15.01
C ASN A 181 -3.64 -14.45 15.26
N GLU A 182 -3.98 -14.97 16.44
CA GLU A 182 -5.34 -15.32 16.86
C GLU A 182 -6.23 -14.07 17.08
N ARG A 183 -5.64 -12.92 17.40
CA ARG A 183 -6.36 -11.64 17.56
C ARG A 183 -6.72 -10.95 16.24
N ILE A 184 -6.03 -11.29 15.16
CA ILE A 184 -6.27 -10.70 13.84
C ILE A 184 -7.44 -11.44 13.18
N THR A 185 -8.65 -10.96 13.41
CA THR A 185 -9.88 -11.57 12.88
C THR A 185 -10.29 -11.02 11.52
N VAL A 186 -9.83 -9.81 11.16
CA VAL A 186 -10.12 -9.16 9.88
C VAL A 186 -8.86 -9.16 9.03
N ARG A 187 -8.91 -9.83 7.87
CA ARG A 187 -7.77 -9.97 6.96
C ARG A 187 -8.20 -9.75 5.53
N TYR A 188 -7.37 -9.06 4.78
CA TYR A 188 -7.54 -8.89 3.35
C TYR A 188 -6.20 -9.02 2.63
N ASP A 189 -6.16 -9.85 1.58
CA ASP A 189 -4.97 -10.01 0.76
C ASP A 189 -5.19 -9.33 -0.59
N LEU A 190 -4.56 -8.15 -0.74
CA LEU A 190 -4.67 -7.31 -1.92
C LEU A 190 -3.98 -7.98 -3.10
N LYS A 191 -4.71 -8.18 -4.18
CA LYS A 191 -4.20 -8.79 -5.41
C LYS A 191 -3.81 -7.74 -6.44
N PRO A 192 -2.92 -8.07 -7.38
CA PRO A 192 -2.63 -7.23 -8.54
C PRO A 192 -3.88 -6.94 -9.38
N LEU A 193 -3.82 -5.88 -10.17
CA LEU A 193 -4.88 -5.51 -11.11
C LEU A 193 -5.11 -6.62 -12.14
N SER A 194 -6.36 -6.92 -12.44
CA SER A 194 -6.75 -7.79 -13.55
C SER A 194 -6.44 -7.14 -14.91
N SER A 195 -6.45 -7.95 -15.98
CA SER A 195 -6.18 -7.43 -17.32
C SER A 195 -7.12 -6.29 -17.78
N PRO A 196 -8.43 -6.32 -17.51
CA PRO A 196 -9.30 -5.17 -17.76
C PRO A 196 -8.90 -3.94 -16.95
N GLU A 197 -8.65 -4.10 -15.64
CA GLU A 197 -8.27 -3.01 -14.74
C GLU A 197 -6.93 -2.37 -15.11
N VAL A 198 -5.96 -3.13 -15.65
CA VAL A 198 -4.71 -2.56 -16.17
C VAL A 198 -4.98 -1.55 -17.29
N ARG A 199 -5.93 -1.86 -18.18
CA ARG A 199 -6.34 -0.92 -19.23
C ARG A 199 -6.98 0.33 -18.65
N GLU A 200 -7.91 0.16 -17.72
CA GLU A 200 -8.58 1.28 -17.05
C GLU A 200 -7.60 2.15 -16.26
N TYR A 201 -6.67 1.51 -15.56
CA TYR A 201 -5.59 2.17 -14.82
C TYR A 201 -4.73 3.06 -15.72
N ILE A 202 -4.26 2.53 -16.86
CA ILE A 202 -3.45 3.30 -17.80
C ILE A 202 -4.26 4.48 -18.38
N GLN A 203 -5.53 4.24 -18.76
CA GLN A 203 -6.41 5.28 -19.29
C GLN A 203 -6.70 6.36 -18.24
N HIS A 204 -6.95 5.98 -16.98
CA HIS A 204 -7.14 6.90 -15.88
C HIS A 204 -5.92 7.82 -15.70
N ARG A 205 -4.71 7.28 -15.67
CA ARG A 205 -3.49 8.07 -15.52
C ARG A 205 -3.26 9.03 -16.68
N LEU A 206 -3.51 8.61 -17.90
CA LEU A 206 -3.43 9.48 -19.07
C LEU A 206 -4.49 10.60 -19.01
N LYS A 207 -5.70 10.31 -18.55
CA LYS A 207 -6.77 11.31 -18.38
C LYS A 207 -6.40 12.34 -17.32
N VAL A 208 -5.85 11.93 -16.18
CA VAL A 208 -5.38 12.84 -15.11
C VAL A 208 -4.28 13.75 -15.62
N ALA A 209 -3.32 13.21 -16.39
CA ALA A 209 -2.27 13.99 -17.04
C ALA A 209 -2.80 14.89 -18.17
N GLN A 210 -4.11 14.91 -18.40
CA GLN A 210 -4.78 15.69 -19.47
C GLN A 210 -4.19 15.39 -20.85
N GLY A 211 -3.96 14.10 -21.11
CA GLY A 211 -3.46 13.63 -22.40
C GLY A 211 -4.45 13.89 -23.53
N PRO A 212 -3.97 14.30 -24.72
CA PRO A 212 -4.81 14.40 -25.89
C PRO A 212 -5.29 13.02 -26.31
N GLY A 213 -6.49 12.94 -26.88
CA GLY A 213 -7.03 11.68 -27.40
C GLY A 213 -6.22 11.03 -28.52
N SER A 214 -5.19 11.73 -29.03
CA SER A 214 -4.26 11.23 -30.06
C SER A 214 -3.26 10.17 -29.55
N LEU A 215 -2.90 10.18 -28.27
CA LEU A 215 -2.03 9.17 -27.69
C LEU A 215 -2.83 7.89 -27.40
N GLN A 216 -2.55 6.82 -28.12
CA GLN A 216 -3.31 5.59 -28.06
C GLN A 216 -2.43 4.39 -27.77
N PHE A 217 -2.86 3.57 -26.80
CA PHE A 217 -2.36 2.22 -26.57
C PHE A 217 -3.23 1.22 -27.32
N THR A 218 -2.62 0.36 -28.13
CA THR A 218 -3.36 -0.70 -28.82
C THR A 218 -3.78 -1.85 -27.88
N LYS A 219 -4.80 -2.63 -28.25
CA LYS A 219 -5.18 -3.85 -27.51
C LYS A 219 -3.98 -4.78 -27.30
N GLY A 220 -3.13 -4.93 -28.33
CA GLY A 220 -1.93 -5.77 -28.24
C GLY A 220 -0.88 -5.21 -27.25
N ALA A 221 -0.79 -3.87 -27.10
CA ALA A 221 0.06 -3.24 -26.10
C ALA A 221 -0.45 -3.53 -24.68
N PHE A 222 -1.74 -3.32 -24.40
CA PHE A 222 -2.32 -3.61 -23.09
C PHE A 222 -2.11 -5.08 -22.67
N ASN A 223 -2.36 -6.02 -23.58
CA ASN A 223 -2.15 -7.44 -23.29
C ASN A 223 -0.70 -7.74 -22.93
N LEU A 224 0.25 -7.13 -23.65
CA LEU A 224 1.66 -7.36 -23.40
C LEU A 224 2.12 -6.69 -22.10
N ILE A 225 1.62 -5.48 -21.81
CA ILE A 225 1.87 -4.79 -20.52
C ILE A 225 1.39 -5.69 -19.38
N TYR A 226 0.15 -6.20 -19.43
CA TYR A 226 -0.35 -7.11 -18.41
C TYR A 226 0.53 -8.35 -18.24
N THR A 227 0.96 -8.97 -19.36
CA THR A 227 1.79 -10.20 -19.33
C THR A 227 3.11 -9.97 -18.58
N PHE A 228 3.77 -8.81 -18.76
CA PHE A 228 5.06 -8.54 -18.12
C PHE A 228 4.92 -7.95 -16.72
N THR A 229 3.88 -7.16 -16.47
CA THR A 229 3.70 -6.48 -15.20
C THR A 229 2.88 -7.28 -14.19
N GLU A 230 2.17 -8.32 -14.66
CA GLU A 230 1.26 -9.15 -13.87
C GLU A 230 0.22 -8.31 -13.11
N GLY A 231 -0.12 -7.12 -13.64
CA GLY A 231 -1.07 -6.21 -13.03
C GLY A 231 -0.52 -5.40 -11.85
N ILE A 232 0.79 -5.42 -11.59
CA ILE A 232 1.40 -4.66 -10.49
C ILE A 232 1.57 -3.19 -10.91
N PRO A 233 0.87 -2.22 -10.25
CA PRO A 233 0.86 -0.80 -10.64
C PRO A 233 2.24 -0.16 -10.80
N ARG A 234 3.17 -0.45 -9.90
CA ARG A 234 4.54 0.07 -9.97
C ARG A 234 5.27 -0.40 -11.22
N ARG A 235 5.08 -1.67 -11.62
CA ARG A 235 5.65 -2.23 -12.86
C ARG A 235 4.97 -1.66 -14.10
N ILE A 236 3.63 -1.46 -14.05
CA ILE A 236 2.87 -0.83 -15.13
C ILE A 236 3.40 0.58 -15.39
N ASN A 237 3.59 1.38 -14.33
CA ASN A 237 4.13 2.72 -14.44
C ASN A 237 5.51 2.71 -15.09
N ALA A 238 6.44 1.91 -14.59
CA ALA A 238 7.80 1.83 -15.15
C ALA A 238 7.79 1.45 -16.64
N LEU A 239 6.96 0.47 -17.01
CA LEU A 239 6.87 0.00 -18.39
C LEU A 239 6.20 1.02 -19.32
N CYS A 240 5.13 1.67 -18.86
CA CYS A 240 4.44 2.68 -19.65
C CYS A 240 5.28 3.95 -19.82
N ASP A 241 5.97 4.40 -18.77
CA ASP A 241 6.90 5.53 -18.85
C ASP A 241 8.00 5.29 -19.90
N ARG A 242 8.63 4.11 -19.86
CA ARG A 242 9.64 3.72 -20.85
C ARG A 242 9.07 3.59 -22.25
N ALA A 243 7.85 3.05 -22.40
CA ALA A 243 7.18 2.95 -23.69
C ALA A 243 6.88 4.33 -24.30
N LEU A 244 6.46 5.31 -23.50
CA LEU A 244 6.28 6.69 -23.95
C LEU A 244 7.59 7.33 -24.38
N LEU A 245 8.66 7.13 -23.63
CA LEU A 245 9.98 7.65 -23.98
C LEU A 245 10.46 7.09 -25.34
N ILE A 246 10.33 5.78 -25.57
CA ILE A 246 10.70 5.14 -26.85
C ILE A 246 9.82 5.65 -27.98
N ALA A 247 8.51 5.79 -27.76
CA ALA A 247 7.61 6.32 -28.78
C ALA A 247 7.98 7.76 -29.17
N TYR A 248 8.34 8.58 -28.19
CA TYR A 248 8.87 9.93 -28.42
C TYR A 248 10.13 9.92 -29.29
N THR A 249 11.13 9.09 -28.98
CA THR A 249 12.37 9.03 -29.78
C THR A 249 12.15 8.52 -31.21
N LYS A 250 11.06 7.76 -31.42
CA LYS A 250 10.65 7.26 -32.74
C LYS A 250 9.64 8.15 -33.48
N ASN A 251 9.25 9.28 -32.87
CA ASN A 251 8.22 10.20 -33.41
C ASN A 251 6.88 9.50 -33.73
N VAL A 252 6.42 8.58 -32.88
CA VAL A 252 5.12 7.89 -33.02
C VAL A 252 4.20 8.18 -31.86
N SER A 253 2.91 8.40 -32.13
CA SER A 253 1.87 8.64 -31.11
C SER A 253 1.10 7.38 -30.72
N LYS A 254 1.32 6.27 -31.42
CA LYS A 254 0.63 5.00 -31.18
C LYS A 254 1.55 4.01 -30.49
N ILE A 255 1.18 3.62 -29.26
CA ILE A 255 1.90 2.63 -28.49
C ILE A 255 1.36 1.24 -28.88
N ASP A 256 2.10 0.55 -29.69
CA ASP A 256 1.77 -0.80 -30.14
C ASP A 256 2.60 -1.88 -29.41
N ARG A 257 2.38 -3.13 -29.79
CA ARG A 257 3.12 -4.27 -29.23
C ARG A 257 4.64 -4.17 -29.45
N LYS A 258 5.08 -3.54 -30.56
CA LYS A 258 6.52 -3.40 -30.87
C LYS A 258 7.18 -2.42 -29.91
N ILE A 259 6.55 -1.26 -29.65
CA ILE A 259 7.04 -0.28 -28.68
C ILE A 259 7.13 -0.89 -27.28
N VAL A 260 6.11 -1.63 -26.83
CA VAL A 260 6.14 -2.28 -25.52
C VAL A 260 7.24 -3.34 -25.44
N LYS A 261 7.47 -4.15 -26.50
CA LYS A 261 8.59 -5.11 -26.53
C LYS A 261 9.95 -4.40 -26.38
N LEU A 262 10.14 -3.27 -27.05
CA LEU A 262 11.36 -2.47 -26.91
C LEU A 262 11.51 -1.93 -25.49
N ALA A 263 10.43 -1.46 -24.87
CA ALA A 263 10.46 -0.96 -23.50
C ALA A 263 10.81 -2.06 -22.48
N VAL A 264 10.27 -3.27 -22.66
CA VAL A 264 10.62 -4.44 -21.84
C VAL A 264 12.09 -4.80 -21.97
N HIS A 265 12.62 -4.78 -23.19
CA HIS A 265 14.03 -5.08 -23.43
C HIS A 265 14.95 -4.01 -22.81
N ASP A 266 14.56 -2.77 -22.88
CA ASP A 266 15.34 -1.62 -22.40
C ASP A 266 15.38 -1.53 -20.85
N ILE A 267 14.26 -1.82 -20.18
CA ILE A 267 14.22 -1.92 -18.70
C ILE A 267 15.05 -3.11 -18.20
N GLY A 268 15.23 -4.11 -19.05
CA GLY A 268 15.85 -5.39 -18.72
C GLY A 268 14.82 -6.40 -18.24
N ILE A 269 14.87 -7.55 -18.88
CA ILE A 269 13.94 -8.66 -18.64
C ILE A 269 13.98 -9.12 -17.17
N ASN A 270 15.14 -9.07 -16.54
CA ASN A 270 15.34 -9.42 -15.14
C ASN A 270 14.51 -8.57 -14.13
N TYR A 271 14.15 -7.34 -14.49
CA TYR A 271 13.27 -6.51 -13.68
C TYR A 271 11.88 -7.16 -13.46
N PHE A 272 11.43 -7.94 -14.44
CA PHE A 272 10.15 -8.63 -14.41
C PHE A 272 10.25 -10.11 -13.98
N GLN A 273 11.48 -10.68 -13.90
CA GLN A 273 11.70 -12.12 -13.71
C GLN A 273 11.51 -12.66 -12.29
N LYS A 274 11.37 -11.84 -11.26
CA LYS A 274 11.20 -12.36 -9.89
C LYS A 274 9.94 -13.22 -9.69
N THR A 275 9.05 -13.28 -10.68
CA THR A 275 7.76 -13.98 -10.59
C THR A 275 7.63 -15.19 -11.53
N ILE A 276 8.62 -15.44 -12.38
CA ILE A 276 8.55 -16.59 -13.34
C ILE A 276 9.12 -17.90 -12.76
N SER A 277 9.29 -18.01 -11.46
CA SER A 277 9.74 -19.25 -10.81
C SER A 277 8.68 -20.38 -10.80
N SER A 278 7.46 -20.13 -11.24
CA SER A 278 6.42 -21.16 -11.45
C SER A 278 6.07 -21.32 -12.93
N GLY A 279 6.95 -22.02 -13.64
CA GLY A 279 6.58 -22.99 -14.67
C GLY A 279 5.82 -22.55 -15.91
N ARG A 280 6.13 -21.42 -16.59
CA ARG A 280 5.75 -21.25 -17.99
C ARG A 280 6.87 -20.66 -18.83
N LYS A 281 7.42 -21.44 -19.77
CA LYS A 281 8.30 -21.02 -20.85
C LYS A 281 7.56 -20.02 -21.76
N ILE A 282 7.53 -18.76 -21.42
CA ILE A 282 6.99 -17.69 -22.29
C ILE A 282 7.99 -17.28 -23.37
N TRP A 283 9.23 -17.74 -23.27
CA TRP A 283 10.36 -17.32 -24.11
C TRP A 283 10.35 -17.79 -25.57
N SER A 284 9.75 -18.95 -25.87
CA SER A 284 9.75 -19.46 -27.24
C SER A 284 8.81 -18.73 -28.22
N ARG A 285 7.98 -17.79 -27.71
CA ARG A 285 7.04 -17.01 -28.54
C ARG A 285 7.46 -15.56 -28.84
N LEU A 286 8.64 -15.14 -28.38
CA LEU A 286 9.12 -13.77 -28.56
C LEU A 286 10.20 -13.64 -29.63
N THR A 287 10.73 -14.77 -30.14
CA THR A 287 11.79 -14.84 -31.15
C THR A 287 11.30 -15.19 -32.57
N THR A 288 9.99 -15.27 -32.77
CA THR A 288 9.39 -15.37 -34.11
C THR A 288 8.62 -14.11 -34.48
#